data_0981a8bae59c3229f3045c33f2f6a151
#
_entry.id   0981a8bae59c3229f3045c33f2f6a151
#
_cell.length_a   1.000
_cell.length_b   1.000
_cell.length_c   1.000
_cell.angle_alpha   90.00
_cell.angle_beta   90.00
_cell.angle_gamma   90.00
#
_symmetry.space_group_name_H-M   'P 1'
#
loop_
_entity.id
_entity.type
_entity.pdbx_description
1 polymer ?
#
loop_
_entity_poly.entity_id
_entity_poly.type
_entity_poly.pdbx_seq_one_letter_code
_entity_poly.pdbx_strand_id
1 'polypeptide(L)'
;MNLRRKPTDAELAILRVLWSRGPSTVRDVAVEMGREGSYTTVLKLLQIMADKGLVRRDEASRTHVYHAAASEDDTQRQLVGDLLHRAFNGAAGKLVLRALEDGKVTASELAEIRRLLNSRSSFDPAQGREDK
;
A
#
# COMPACT_ATOMS: atom_id res chain seq x y z
N MET A 1 -4.12 -3.03 -15.00
CA MET A 1 -4.15 -3.05 -14.51
C MET A 1 -3.69 -3.78 -13.79
N ASN A 2 -3.34 -4.03 -13.26
CA ASN A 2 -2.91 -4.63 -12.63
C ASN A 2 -3.15 -4.99 -11.67
N LEU A 3 -3.51 -4.82 -11.36
CA LEU A 3 -4.03 -4.92 -10.46
C LEU A 3 -4.14 -6.10 -10.16
N ARG A 4 -4.06 -6.48 -10.52
CA ARG A 4 -4.09 -7.56 -10.46
C ARG A 4 -3.90 -8.21 -9.30
N ARG A 5 -3.02 -8.32 -8.78
CA ARG A 5 -2.68 -9.03 -7.71
C ARG A 5 -2.54 -8.22 -6.51
N LYS A 6 -3.55 -8.15 -5.66
CA LYS A 6 -3.47 -7.47 -4.40
C LYS A 6 -2.60 -8.28 -3.46
N PRO A 7 -1.79 -7.64 -2.64
CA PRO A 7 -1.01 -8.37 -1.66
C PRO A 7 -1.89 -8.89 -0.53
N THR A 8 -1.54 -10.06 -0.03
CA THR A 8 -2.16 -10.58 1.19
C THR A 8 -1.58 -9.80 2.36
N ASP A 9 -2.14 -10.04 3.55
CA ASP A 9 -1.63 -9.36 4.75
C ASP A 9 -0.16 -9.68 4.99
N ALA A 10 0.23 -10.94 4.83
CA ALA A 10 1.62 -11.33 5.04
C ALA A 10 2.52 -10.69 3.99
N GLU A 11 2.05 -10.64 2.77
CA GLU A 11 2.83 -10.02 1.70
C GLU A 11 2.97 -8.52 1.93
N LEU A 12 1.90 -7.89 2.40
CA LEU A 12 1.95 -6.47 2.66
C LEU A 12 2.94 -6.16 3.79
N ALA A 13 3.03 -7.04 4.78
CA ALA A 13 3.99 -6.85 5.85
C ALA A 13 5.42 -6.87 5.30
N ILE A 14 5.69 -7.74 4.34
CA ILE A 14 7.00 -7.79 3.71
C ILE A 14 7.22 -6.53 2.87
N LEU A 15 6.21 -6.08 2.13
CA LEU A 15 6.35 -4.86 1.36
C LEU A 15 6.68 -3.67 2.25
N ARG A 16 6.08 -3.61 3.42
CA ARG A 16 6.38 -2.52 4.35
C ARG A 16 7.85 -2.51 4.74
N VAL A 17 8.42 -3.69 4.93
CA VAL A 17 9.85 -3.77 5.23
C VAL A 17 10.66 -3.26 4.05
N LEU A 18 10.31 -3.67 2.84
CA LEU A 18 11.06 -3.26 1.66
C LEU A 18 10.93 -1.76 1.40
N TRP A 19 9.76 -1.21 1.65
CA TRP A 19 9.59 0.24 1.46
C TRP A 19 10.37 1.02 2.52
N SER A 20 10.42 0.51 3.72
CA SER A 20 11.08 1.22 4.81
C SER A 20 12.59 1.11 4.73
N ARG A 21 13.07 -0.09 4.47
CA ARG A 21 14.49 -0.31 4.52
C ARG A 21 15.18 -0.28 3.15
N GLY A 22 14.41 -0.47 2.08
CA GLY A 22 14.98 -0.51 0.74
C GLY A 22 15.29 -1.93 0.32
N PRO A 23 16.00 -2.10 -0.80
CA PRO A 23 16.31 -3.44 -1.30
C PRO A 23 16.96 -4.30 -0.22
N SER A 24 16.53 -5.53 -0.10
CA SER A 24 16.92 -6.39 1.01
C SER A 24 17.02 -7.83 0.59
N THR A 25 17.87 -8.58 1.30
CA THR A 25 17.96 -10.01 1.10
C THR A 25 16.87 -10.69 1.90
N VAL A 26 16.66 -11.99 1.67
CA VAL A 26 15.71 -12.77 2.44
C VAL A 26 16.04 -12.68 3.93
N ARG A 27 17.32 -12.78 4.26
CA ARG A 27 17.74 -12.73 5.64
C ARG A 27 17.43 -11.37 6.27
N ASP A 28 17.67 -10.29 5.52
CA ASP A 28 17.37 -8.95 6.02
C ASP A 28 15.89 -8.82 6.36
N VAL A 29 15.04 -9.31 5.46
CA VAL A 29 13.60 -9.22 5.68
C VAL A 29 13.19 -10.07 6.87
N ALA A 30 13.74 -11.28 6.95
CA ALA A 30 13.39 -12.18 8.04
C ALA A 30 13.76 -11.59 9.40
N VAL A 31 14.93 -10.97 9.48
CA VAL A 31 15.37 -10.35 10.71
C VAL A 31 14.42 -9.21 11.09
N GLU A 32 14.07 -8.41 10.11
CA GLU A 32 13.21 -7.26 10.36
C GLU A 32 11.81 -7.68 10.79
N MET A 33 11.33 -8.81 10.29
CA MET A 33 10.00 -9.31 10.64
C MET A 33 9.97 -9.97 12.01
N GLY A 34 11.11 -10.30 12.53
CA GLY A 34 11.22 -10.81 13.88
C GLY A 34 10.54 -12.16 14.02
N ARG A 35 9.65 -12.28 15.02
CA ARG A 35 9.01 -13.49 15.30
C ARG A 35 8.19 -14.03 14.21
N GLU A 36 7.70 -13.22 13.34
CA GLU A 36 6.84 -13.62 12.29
C GLU A 36 7.55 -14.02 11.05
N GLY A 37 8.86 -13.96 11.03
CA GLY A 37 9.59 -14.13 9.82
C GLY A 37 10.66 -15.19 9.89
N SER A 38 10.29 -16.47 9.84
CA SER A 38 11.34 -17.45 9.69
C SER A 38 11.90 -17.31 8.28
N TYR A 39 13.15 -17.65 8.11
CA TYR A 39 13.81 -17.54 6.82
C TYR A 39 13.05 -18.31 5.73
N THR A 40 12.65 -19.51 6.04
CA THR A 40 11.97 -20.35 5.07
C THR A 40 10.63 -19.76 4.63
N THR A 41 9.88 -19.26 5.59
CA THR A 41 8.60 -18.65 5.28
C THR A 41 8.78 -17.39 4.45
N VAL A 42 9.73 -16.54 4.83
CA VAL A 42 9.97 -15.30 4.09
C VAL A 42 10.46 -15.62 2.67
N LEU A 43 11.34 -16.61 2.53
CA LEU A 43 11.81 -16.99 1.22
C LEU A 43 10.66 -17.41 0.32
N LYS A 44 9.78 -18.25 0.86
CA LYS A 44 8.66 -18.73 0.09
C LYS A 44 7.73 -17.59 -0.30
N LEU A 45 7.44 -16.71 0.64
CA LEU A 45 6.58 -15.57 0.34
C LEU A 45 7.19 -14.64 -0.71
N LEU A 46 8.49 -14.37 -0.61
CA LEU A 46 9.15 -13.53 -1.59
C LEU A 46 9.12 -14.16 -2.98
N GLN A 47 9.27 -15.49 -3.04
CA GLN A 47 9.20 -16.16 -4.32
C GLN A 47 7.80 -16.04 -4.93
N ILE A 48 6.78 -16.21 -4.12
CA ILE A 48 5.41 -16.05 -4.58
C ILE A 48 5.17 -14.60 -5.01
N MET A 49 5.68 -13.66 -4.24
CA MET A 49 5.50 -12.25 -4.56
C MET A 49 6.20 -11.87 -5.86
N ALA A 50 7.35 -12.48 -6.13
CA ALA A 50 8.04 -12.22 -7.38
C ALA A 50 7.20 -12.75 -8.55
N ASP A 51 6.61 -13.93 -8.39
CA ASP A 51 5.74 -14.47 -9.42
C ASP A 51 4.51 -13.62 -9.65
N LYS A 52 4.01 -13.00 -8.60
CA LYS A 52 2.84 -12.14 -8.71
C LYS A 52 3.17 -10.75 -9.24
N GLY A 53 4.45 -10.42 -9.33
CA GLY A 53 4.86 -9.10 -9.77
C GLY A 53 4.87 -8.05 -8.69
N LEU A 54 4.79 -8.44 -7.43
CA LEU A 54 4.81 -7.51 -6.31
C LEU A 54 6.22 -7.07 -5.93
N VAL A 55 7.18 -7.92 -6.18
CA VAL A 55 8.59 -7.59 -5.93
C VAL A 55 9.41 -8.00 -7.13
N ARG A 56 10.61 -7.46 -7.24
CA ARG A 56 11.56 -7.83 -8.26
C ARG A 56 12.81 -8.33 -7.57
N ARG A 57 13.44 -9.30 -8.21
CA ARG A 57 14.63 -9.90 -7.65
C ARG A 57 15.84 -9.51 -8.50
N ASP A 58 16.84 -9.01 -7.83
CA ASP A 58 18.09 -8.68 -8.49
C ASP A 58 19.05 -9.82 -8.22
N GLU A 59 19.47 -10.50 -9.26
CA GLU A 59 20.34 -11.65 -9.13
C GLU A 59 21.77 -11.36 -9.49
N ALA A 60 22.10 -10.08 -9.63
CA ALA A 60 23.44 -9.70 -10.02
C ALA A 60 24.49 -10.15 -9.02
N SER A 61 24.12 -10.23 -7.74
CA SER A 61 25.09 -10.68 -6.76
C SER A 61 24.76 -12.09 -6.35
N ARG A 62 25.66 -12.71 -5.61
CA ARG A 62 25.51 -14.04 -5.16
C ARG A 62 24.25 -14.20 -4.37
N THR A 63 23.94 -13.28 -3.51
CA THR A 63 22.74 -13.30 -2.72
C THR A 63 21.69 -12.47 -3.41
N HIS A 64 20.54 -13.06 -3.62
CA HIS A 64 19.47 -12.32 -4.29
C HIS A 64 18.95 -11.20 -3.40
N VAL A 65 18.71 -10.07 -4.02
CA VAL A 65 18.19 -8.89 -3.33
C VAL A 65 16.83 -8.59 -3.91
N TYR A 66 15.86 -8.35 -3.05
CA TYR A 66 14.50 -8.08 -3.49
C TYR A 66 14.15 -6.62 -3.24
N HIS A 67 13.34 -6.06 -4.11
CA HIS A 67 12.81 -4.72 -3.88
C HIS A 67 11.35 -4.70 -4.34
N ALA A 68 10.59 -3.77 -3.79
CA ALA A 68 9.18 -3.65 -4.14
C ALA A 68 9.05 -3.20 -5.58
N ALA A 69 8.12 -3.78 -6.32
CA ALA A 69 7.92 -3.43 -7.71
C ALA A 69 7.19 -2.11 -7.86
N ALA A 70 6.37 -1.75 -6.88
CA ALA A 70 5.63 -0.50 -6.88
C ALA A 70 5.91 0.25 -5.60
N SER A 71 5.74 1.55 -5.64
CA SER A 71 5.96 2.37 -4.46
C SER A 71 4.86 2.15 -3.43
N GLU A 72 5.15 2.55 -2.21
CA GLU A 72 4.17 2.49 -1.14
C GLU A 72 2.94 3.33 -1.52
N ASP A 73 3.17 4.53 -2.01
CA ASP A 73 2.07 5.41 -2.38
C ASP A 73 1.18 4.79 -3.46
N ASP A 74 1.79 4.23 -4.48
CA ASP A 74 1.01 3.63 -5.56
C ASP A 74 0.23 2.43 -5.08
N THR A 75 0.84 1.62 -4.21
CA THR A 75 0.15 0.47 -3.65
C THR A 75 -1.03 0.92 -2.79
N GLN A 76 -0.83 1.95 -1.99
CA GLN A 76 -1.90 2.48 -1.17
C GLN A 76 -3.06 3.00 -2.02
N ARG A 77 -2.74 3.71 -3.09
CA ARG A 77 -3.77 4.20 -3.99
C ARG A 77 -4.57 3.07 -4.61
N GLN A 78 -3.88 2.02 -4.99
CA GLN A 78 -4.55 0.88 -5.59
C GLN A 78 -5.46 0.19 -4.58
N LEU A 79 -5.00 0.01 -3.36
CA LEU A 79 -5.79 -0.63 -2.32
C LEU A 79 -7.00 0.21 -1.94
N VAL A 80 -6.82 1.52 -1.84
CA VAL A 80 -7.93 2.42 -1.54
C VAL A 80 -8.94 2.39 -2.69
N GLY A 81 -8.46 2.41 -3.93
CA GLY A 81 -9.34 2.36 -5.09
C GLY A 81 -10.16 1.09 -5.11
N ASP A 82 -9.55 -0.02 -4.80
CA ASP A 82 -10.24 -1.29 -4.77
C ASP A 82 -11.31 -1.30 -3.67
N LEU A 83 -10.95 -0.83 -2.49
CA LEU A 83 -11.87 -0.77 -1.38
C LEU A 83 -13.04 0.17 -1.68
N LEU A 84 -12.71 1.32 -2.26
CA LEU A 84 -13.71 2.31 -2.62
C LEU A 84 -14.74 1.71 -3.56
N HIS A 85 -14.27 0.97 -4.53
CA HIS A 85 -15.15 0.38 -5.52
C HIS A 85 -15.96 -0.78 -4.93
N ARG A 86 -15.31 -1.66 -4.20
CA ARG A 86 -15.95 -2.87 -3.72
C ARG A 86 -16.85 -2.67 -2.51
N ALA A 87 -16.40 -1.86 -1.57
CA ALA A 87 -17.14 -1.72 -0.32
C ALA A 87 -17.96 -0.44 -0.24
N PHE A 88 -17.58 0.59 -0.98
CA PHE A 88 -18.23 1.88 -0.87
C PHE A 88 -18.94 2.32 -2.14
N ASN A 89 -18.97 1.44 -3.13
CA ASN A 89 -19.65 1.73 -4.37
C ASN A 89 -19.28 3.09 -4.96
N GLY A 90 -18.01 3.46 -4.82
CA GLY A 90 -17.50 4.71 -5.35
C GLY A 90 -17.70 5.93 -4.47
N ALA A 91 -18.30 5.77 -3.31
CA ALA A 91 -18.61 6.93 -2.45
C ALA A 91 -17.39 7.32 -1.61
N ALA A 92 -16.50 8.10 -2.21
CA ALA A 92 -15.25 8.49 -1.56
C ALA A 92 -15.46 9.22 -0.24
N GLY A 93 -16.49 10.05 -0.17
CA GLY A 93 -16.76 10.78 1.06
C GLY A 93 -17.06 9.86 2.22
N LYS A 94 -17.79 8.79 1.96
CA LYS A 94 -18.08 7.83 3.01
C LYS A 94 -16.83 7.12 3.48
N LEU A 95 -15.96 6.79 2.54
CA LEU A 95 -14.71 6.15 2.89
C LEU A 95 -13.90 7.06 3.82
N VAL A 96 -13.80 8.34 3.46
CA VAL A 96 -13.06 9.30 4.26
C VAL A 96 -13.68 9.42 5.66
N LEU A 97 -15.01 9.49 5.72
CA LEU A 97 -15.67 9.62 7.02
C LEU A 97 -15.39 8.41 7.91
N ARG A 98 -15.48 7.20 7.33
CA ARG A 98 -15.18 6.00 8.12
C ARG A 98 -13.74 6.02 8.60
N ALA A 99 -12.81 6.42 7.73
CA ALA A 99 -11.40 6.44 8.08
C ALA A 99 -11.13 7.41 9.22
N LEU A 100 -11.77 8.57 9.18
CA LEU A 100 -11.58 9.57 10.24
C LEU A 100 -12.20 9.14 11.55
N GLU A 101 -13.30 8.39 11.48
CA GLU A 101 -13.95 7.92 12.71
C GLU A 101 -13.12 6.87 13.42
N ASP A 102 -12.57 5.94 12.66
CA ASP A 102 -11.83 4.84 13.25
C ASP A 102 -10.37 5.09 13.48
N GLY A 103 -9.77 5.90 12.67
CA GLY A 103 -8.33 6.07 12.69
C GLY A 103 -7.89 7.14 13.63
N LYS A 104 -6.63 7.12 13.97
CA LYS A 104 -6.02 8.18 14.73
C LYS A 104 -5.33 9.08 13.75
N VAL A 105 -5.79 10.32 13.70
CA VAL A 105 -5.27 11.28 12.75
C VAL A 105 -4.34 12.23 13.47
N THR A 106 -3.11 12.34 12.99
CA THR A 106 -2.15 13.26 13.59
C THR A 106 -2.46 14.68 13.14
N ALA A 107 -1.92 15.65 13.86
CA ALA A 107 -2.11 17.04 13.49
C ALA A 107 -1.57 17.32 12.09
N SER A 108 -0.46 16.69 11.76
CA SER A 108 0.15 16.86 10.46
C SER A 108 -0.74 16.29 9.35
N GLU A 109 -1.29 15.12 9.58
CA GLU A 109 -2.20 14.51 8.61
C GLU A 109 -3.45 15.34 8.45
N LEU A 110 -3.98 15.87 9.54
CA LEU A 110 -5.18 16.68 9.47
C LEU A 110 -4.92 17.95 8.65
N ALA A 111 -3.74 18.56 8.82
CA ALA A 111 -3.40 19.73 8.04
C ALA A 111 -3.34 19.40 6.54
N GLU A 112 -2.80 18.23 6.23
CA GLU A 112 -2.72 17.79 4.85
C GLU A 112 -4.12 17.58 4.27
N ILE A 113 -4.99 16.96 5.06
CA ILE A 113 -6.36 16.73 4.63
C ILE A 113 -7.07 18.04 4.38
N ARG A 114 -6.91 19.00 5.28
CA ARG A 114 -7.53 20.31 5.10
C ARG A 114 -7.01 21.01 3.86
N ARG A 115 -5.71 20.88 3.60
CA ARG A 115 -5.14 21.50 2.43
C ARG A 115 -5.74 20.92 1.16
N LEU A 116 -5.92 19.59 1.14
CA LEU A 116 -6.52 18.93 0.00
C LEU A 116 -7.96 19.38 -0.21
N LEU A 117 -8.72 19.48 0.88
CA LEU A 117 -10.10 19.94 0.79
C LEU A 117 -10.16 21.37 0.28
N ASN A 118 -9.27 22.22 0.75
CA ASN A 118 -9.25 23.59 0.29
C ASN A 118 -8.92 23.72 -1.18
N SER A 119 -8.03 22.85 -1.67
CA SER A 119 -7.69 22.92 -3.08
C SER A 119 -8.86 22.49 -3.94
N ARG A 120 -9.79 21.74 -3.37
CA ARG A 120 -10.97 21.33 -4.11
C ARG A 120 -12.12 22.32 -3.96
N SER A 121 -11.94 23.36 -3.17
CA SER A 121 -13.00 24.33 -3.00
C SER A 121 -13.26 25.11 -4.28
N SER A 122 -12.36 25.06 -5.25
CA SER A 122 -12.60 25.70 -6.54
C SER A 122 -13.38 24.78 -7.48
N PHE A 123 -13.70 23.58 -7.03
CA PHE A 123 -14.45 22.65 -7.83
C PHE A 123 -15.88 23.16 -8.03
N ASP A 124 -16.43 22.88 -9.22
CA ASP A 124 -17.77 23.35 -9.56
C ASP A 124 -18.81 22.61 -8.73
N PRO A 125 -19.56 23.32 -7.88
CA PRO A 125 -20.56 22.66 -7.06
C PRO A 125 -21.62 21.92 -7.87
N ALA A 126 -21.90 22.37 -9.07
CA ALA A 126 -22.88 21.70 -9.89
C ALA A 126 -22.43 20.32 -10.27
N GLN A 127 -21.15 20.14 -10.53
CA GLN A 127 -20.63 18.83 -10.83
C GLN A 127 -20.66 17.94 -9.61
N GLY A 128 -20.37 18.49 -8.48
CA GLY A 128 -20.38 17.72 -7.26
C GLY A 128 -21.74 17.16 -6.96
N ARG A 129 -22.77 17.90 -7.30
CA ARG A 129 -24.08 17.45 -7.00
C ARG A 129 -24.54 16.31 -7.87
N GLU A 130 -23.97 16.15 -9.00
CA GLU A 130 -24.37 15.09 -9.86
C GLU A 130 -23.97 13.75 -9.37
N ASP A 131 -23.12 13.71 -8.41
CA ASP A 131 -22.67 12.47 -7.88
C ASP A 131 -23.63 11.84 -6.92
N LYS A 132 -24.74 12.47 -6.70
CA LYS A 132 -25.64 11.96 -5.79
C LYS A 132 -26.32 10.83 -6.21
#